data_a99d6ef7b34c83e1ec22b65e83fc7408
#
_entry.id   a99d6ef7b34c83e1ec22b65e83fc7408
#
_cell.length_a   1.000
_cell.length_b   1.000
_cell.length_c   1.000
_cell.angle_alpha   90.00
_cell.angle_beta   90.00
_cell.angle_gamma   90.00
#
_symmetry.space_group_name_H-M   'P 1'
#
loop_
_entity.id
_entity.type
_entity.pdbx_description
1 polymer ?
#
loop_
_entity_poly.entity_id
_entity_poly.type
_entity_poly.pdbx_seq_one_letter_code
_entity_poly.pdbx_strand_id
1 'polypeptide(L)'
;MSWDADIDEIKRRRELAKQQGGKDAVARQHEKGRLTIRERIDTLLDANSFNEVGEGAGVPEYDDAGQLTDFQPANFVLGFGKIGGRRVIVGGEDFTLKGGSPNPAGLRKSVYAEQLALQFKVPLIRLHEGGGGSVGGTGQEKKRRPLGEPVFSTSRFVPLAETLGHVPVATAALGPVAGLPAARLVASHFSVMTENAAVLIAGPQVVKRALGHDLTKEELGGPQVHLKSGAIDNLAKDEEDALNQIARFLSYLPDNAWARAPRIACNDPVDRCEDALANIVPTDRRQPFQMRKIIAHIVDRNGDATSFFEMSRKFGPSLITGLARLNGHAVGVIGNDCMFYAGAMTATAAQKLRRFVDFCNSFHLPVLSFVDEPGFMIGPDSEAAGTIRHGTAAISAVLQSRVPWASVQVQKAFGVAAQAHFGPAPYVLSWPSAASGALPVEGGVAVAFAREIAAAPDPAARQKELEDMLAASQSPFPRAEGLSVHEIIDPRETRPKLAAWLELAQAAQTDPPEPFMTTMRP
;
A
#
# COMPACT_ATOMS: atom_id res chain seq x y z
N MET A 1 18.10 -18.21 51.33
CA MET A 1 18.45 -17.26 50.26
C MET A 1 17.15 -16.83 49.59
N SER A 2 16.94 -15.55 49.45
CA SER A 2 15.73 -14.97 48.81
C SER A 2 16.12 -14.37 47.46
N TRP A 3 15.20 -14.35 46.51
CA TRP A 3 15.36 -13.71 45.18
C TRP A 3 15.00 -12.21 45.19
N ASP A 4 14.79 -11.59 46.39
CA ASP A 4 14.28 -10.22 46.51
C ASP A 4 15.21 -9.19 45.82
N ALA A 5 16.54 -9.33 45.97
CA ALA A 5 17.51 -8.45 45.33
C ALA A 5 17.45 -8.53 43.79
N ASP A 6 17.33 -9.73 43.23
CA ASP A 6 17.21 -9.95 41.79
C ASP A 6 15.87 -9.39 41.24
N ILE A 7 14.79 -9.56 42.01
CA ILE A 7 13.47 -9.00 41.68
C ILE A 7 13.52 -7.47 41.68
N ASP A 8 14.20 -6.86 42.60
CA ASP A 8 14.33 -5.40 42.71
C ASP A 8 15.24 -4.87 41.58
N GLU A 9 16.28 -5.59 41.18
CA GLU A 9 17.07 -5.25 40.00
C GLU A 9 16.22 -5.33 38.71
N ILE A 10 15.37 -6.34 38.52
CA ILE A 10 14.45 -6.43 37.38
C ILE A 10 13.53 -5.20 37.32
N LYS A 11 12.91 -4.82 38.44
CA LYS A 11 12.05 -3.62 38.55
C LYS A 11 12.82 -2.36 38.14
N ARG A 12 14.01 -2.18 38.73
CA ARG A 12 14.85 -1.01 38.44
C ARG A 12 15.25 -0.91 36.99
N ARG A 13 15.65 -2.02 36.34
CA ARG A 13 15.94 -2.05 34.88
C ARG A 13 14.73 -1.64 34.06
N ARG A 14 13.54 -2.10 34.38
CA ARG A 14 12.29 -1.72 33.71
C ARG A 14 11.98 -0.23 33.88
N GLU A 15 12.19 0.34 35.06
CA GLU A 15 12.02 1.77 35.30
C GLU A 15 13.03 2.60 34.48
N LEU A 16 14.31 2.21 34.47
CA LEU A 16 15.35 2.87 33.69
C LEU A 16 15.06 2.76 32.18
N ALA A 17 14.61 1.60 31.71
CA ALA A 17 14.24 1.40 30.32
C ALA A 17 13.10 2.34 29.85
N LYS A 18 12.15 2.67 30.72
CA LYS A 18 11.07 3.61 30.43
C LYS A 18 11.55 5.07 30.32
N GLN A 19 12.71 5.39 30.84
CA GLN A 19 13.30 6.74 30.72
C GLN A 19 13.89 7.01 29.34
N GLN A 20 14.00 5.97 28.47
CA GLN A 20 14.50 6.07 27.11
C GLN A 20 15.89 6.74 27.07
N GLY A 21 16.10 7.79 26.28
CA GLY A 21 17.34 8.58 26.25
C GLY A 21 17.46 9.66 27.34
N GLY A 22 16.55 9.63 28.35
CA GLY A 22 16.47 10.59 29.43
C GLY A 22 15.64 11.84 29.10
N LYS A 23 15.32 12.62 30.14
CA LYS A 23 14.39 13.76 30.05
C LYS A 23 14.73 14.77 28.96
N ASP A 24 16.02 15.12 28.82
CA ASP A 24 16.46 16.11 27.83
C ASP A 24 16.32 15.59 26.40
N ALA A 25 16.55 14.30 26.17
CA ALA A 25 16.42 13.72 24.84
C ALA A 25 14.94 13.60 24.44
N VAL A 26 14.08 13.26 25.40
CA VAL A 26 12.61 13.26 25.20
C VAL A 26 12.11 14.67 24.94
N ALA A 27 12.54 15.68 25.71
CA ALA A 27 12.16 17.07 25.50
C ALA A 27 12.55 17.56 24.08
N ARG A 28 13.76 17.25 23.63
CA ARG A 28 14.21 17.58 22.25
C ARG A 28 13.39 16.89 21.16
N GLN A 29 12.81 15.72 21.43
CA GLN A 29 11.90 15.03 20.51
C GLN A 29 10.57 15.80 20.41
N HIS A 30 10.00 16.20 21.54
CA HIS A 30 8.76 16.98 21.61
C HIS A 30 8.92 18.39 21.03
N GLU A 31 10.05 19.06 21.24
CA GLU A 31 10.35 20.37 20.61
C GLU A 31 10.29 20.33 19.07
N LYS A 32 10.52 19.16 18.47
CA LYS A 32 10.38 18.95 17.03
C LYS A 32 8.95 18.58 16.60
N GLY A 33 7.99 18.61 17.52
CA GLY A 33 6.62 18.20 17.28
C GLY A 33 6.45 16.69 17.05
N ARG A 34 7.32 15.85 17.63
CA ARG A 34 7.32 14.40 17.46
C ARG A 34 7.08 13.69 18.78
N LEU A 35 6.34 12.60 18.71
CA LEU A 35 6.17 11.66 19.81
C LEU A 35 7.40 10.77 19.97
N THR A 36 7.62 10.25 21.17
CA THR A 36 8.55 9.13 21.39
C THR A 36 7.95 7.82 20.88
N ILE A 37 8.78 6.80 20.69
CA ILE A 37 8.26 5.48 20.26
C ILE A 37 7.24 4.90 21.24
N ARG A 38 7.38 5.12 22.55
CA ARG A 38 6.42 4.64 23.54
C ARG A 38 5.08 5.34 23.42
N GLU A 39 5.07 6.66 23.27
CA GLU A 39 3.85 7.45 23.06
C GLU A 39 3.15 7.07 21.73
N ARG A 40 3.90 6.80 20.66
CA ARG A 40 3.36 6.29 19.40
C ARG A 40 2.66 4.95 19.58
N ILE A 41 3.27 4.03 20.33
CA ILE A 41 2.69 2.72 20.62
C ILE A 41 1.43 2.87 21.48
N ASP A 42 1.46 3.71 22.50
CA ASP A 42 0.32 3.97 23.38
C ASP A 42 -0.85 4.64 22.63
N THR A 43 -0.55 5.51 21.65
CA THR A 43 -1.56 6.16 20.81
C THR A 43 -2.20 5.18 19.82
N LEU A 44 -1.41 4.24 19.28
CA LEU A 44 -1.87 3.29 18.27
C LEU A 44 -2.70 2.14 18.84
N LEU A 45 -2.33 1.65 20.02
CA LEU A 45 -2.91 0.43 20.61
C LEU A 45 -4.10 0.72 21.51
N ASP A 46 -4.94 -0.27 21.67
CA ASP A 46 -6.00 -0.26 22.67
C ASP A 46 -5.39 -0.06 24.07
N ALA A 47 -6.03 0.75 24.90
CA ALA A 47 -5.53 1.10 26.22
C ALA A 47 -5.16 -0.15 27.06
N ASN A 48 -3.98 -0.12 27.69
CA ASN A 48 -3.44 -1.20 28.52
C ASN A 48 -3.25 -2.56 27.81
N SER A 49 -3.22 -2.59 26.48
CA SER A 49 -3.04 -3.84 25.71
C SER A 49 -1.58 -4.15 25.40
N PHE A 50 -0.66 -3.18 25.55
CA PHE A 50 0.74 -3.36 25.20
C PHE A 50 1.47 -4.25 26.21
N ASN A 51 2.16 -5.27 25.69
CA ASN A 51 3.04 -6.15 26.44
C ASN A 51 4.42 -6.12 25.78
N GLU A 52 5.35 -5.42 26.41
CA GLU A 52 6.72 -5.27 25.88
C GLU A 52 7.51 -6.57 25.96
N VAL A 53 8.25 -6.87 24.91
CA VAL A 53 9.18 -8.00 24.82
C VAL A 53 10.61 -7.50 24.92
N GLY A 54 11.37 -8.04 25.88
CA GLY A 54 12.77 -7.70 26.08
C GLY A 54 12.99 -6.32 26.70
N GLU A 55 12.19 -5.92 27.69
CA GLU A 55 12.43 -4.69 28.49
C GLU A 55 13.84 -4.69 29.13
N GLY A 56 14.33 -5.85 29.58
CA GLY A 56 15.67 -6.01 30.17
C GLY A 56 16.82 -6.10 29.15
N ALA A 57 16.52 -5.97 27.84
CA ALA A 57 17.59 -5.96 26.83
C ALA A 57 18.26 -4.58 26.76
N GLY A 58 19.57 -4.54 26.97
CA GLY A 58 20.32 -3.27 26.99
C GLY A 58 21.75 -3.47 27.48
N VAL A 59 22.35 -2.38 27.95
CA VAL A 59 23.73 -2.36 28.51
C VAL A 59 23.64 -1.84 29.95
N PRO A 60 23.89 -2.68 30.95
CA PRO A 60 23.93 -2.26 32.35
C PRO A 60 25.28 -1.60 32.69
N GLU A 61 25.26 -0.69 33.66
CA GLU A 61 26.44 -0.16 34.33
C GLU A 61 26.37 -0.53 35.84
N TYR A 62 27.50 -0.95 36.40
CA TYR A 62 27.60 -1.38 37.78
C TYR A 62 28.71 -0.61 38.49
N ASP A 63 28.54 -0.39 39.78
CA ASP A 63 29.62 0.12 40.65
C ASP A 63 30.62 -0.99 41.05
N ASP A 64 31.66 -0.60 41.80
CA ASP A 64 32.68 -1.53 42.29
C ASP A 64 32.15 -2.59 43.25
N ALA A 65 30.98 -2.36 43.84
CA ALA A 65 30.27 -3.31 44.69
C ALA A 65 29.35 -4.25 43.93
N GLY A 66 29.28 -4.12 42.59
CA GLY A 66 28.42 -4.92 41.73
C GLY A 66 26.94 -4.51 41.75
N GLN A 67 26.60 -3.30 42.23
CA GLN A 67 25.24 -2.79 42.24
C GLN A 67 24.94 -2.06 40.92
N LEU A 68 23.76 -2.27 40.37
CA LEU A 68 23.30 -1.61 39.15
C LEU A 68 23.14 -0.09 39.38
N THR A 69 23.97 0.71 38.71
CA THR A 69 23.95 2.18 38.77
C THR A 69 23.14 2.78 37.63
N ASP A 70 23.26 2.25 36.42
CA ASP A 70 22.53 2.71 35.26
C ASP A 70 22.21 1.55 34.31
N PHE A 71 21.25 1.78 33.41
CA PHE A 71 20.84 0.82 32.39
C PHE A 71 20.42 1.54 31.12
N GLN A 72 21.24 1.45 30.07
CA GLN A 72 20.88 1.95 28.75
C GLN A 72 20.08 0.88 27.99
N PRO A 73 18.77 1.07 27.75
CA PRO A 73 17.95 0.07 27.05
C PRO A 73 18.36 -0.12 25.59
N ALA A 74 17.88 -1.21 25.00
CA ALA A 74 17.90 -1.38 23.57
C ALA A 74 17.12 -0.24 22.90
N ASN A 75 17.70 0.36 21.87
CA ASN A 75 17.06 1.45 21.13
C ASN A 75 16.01 0.96 20.10
N PHE A 76 15.29 -0.08 20.46
CA PHE A 76 14.13 -0.60 19.73
C PHE A 76 13.12 -1.14 20.74
N VAL A 77 11.93 -0.55 20.74
CA VAL A 77 10.80 -1.03 21.53
C VAL A 77 10.04 -2.04 20.70
N LEU A 78 9.72 -3.19 21.28
CA LEU A 78 9.02 -4.30 20.65
C LEU A 78 8.02 -4.90 21.62
N GLY A 79 6.84 -5.23 21.14
CA GLY A 79 5.86 -5.95 21.93
C GLY A 79 4.67 -6.39 21.09
N PHE A 80 3.70 -6.96 21.77
CA PHE A 80 2.40 -7.28 21.22
C PHE A 80 1.30 -6.50 21.94
N GLY A 81 0.24 -6.21 21.21
CA GLY A 81 -0.90 -5.45 21.72
C GLY A 81 -2.14 -5.69 20.88
N LYS A 82 -3.10 -4.79 20.97
CA LYS A 82 -4.35 -4.88 20.21
C LYS A 82 -4.68 -3.54 19.56
N ILE A 83 -5.33 -3.62 18.40
CA ILE A 83 -5.97 -2.48 17.71
C ILE A 83 -7.42 -2.89 17.43
N GLY A 84 -8.38 -2.21 18.06
CA GLY A 84 -9.79 -2.57 17.94
C GLY A 84 -10.07 -4.03 18.33
N GLY A 85 -9.40 -4.55 19.36
CA GLY A 85 -9.47 -5.92 19.82
C GLY A 85 -8.60 -6.95 19.05
N ARG A 86 -8.05 -6.60 17.87
CA ARG A 86 -7.17 -7.47 17.05
C ARG A 86 -5.75 -7.48 17.60
N ARG A 87 -5.16 -8.67 17.69
CA ARG A 87 -3.76 -8.84 18.10
C ARG A 87 -2.83 -8.38 17.00
N VAL A 88 -1.76 -7.67 17.39
CA VAL A 88 -0.70 -7.19 16.48
C VAL A 88 0.66 -7.29 17.17
N ILE A 89 1.73 -7.43 16.38
CA ILE A 89 3.09 -7.14 16.81
C ILE A 89 3.41 -5.71 16.39
N VAL A 90 3.96 -4.92 17.31
CA VAL A 90 4.38 -3.54 17.05
C VAL A 90 5.81 -3.32 17.53
N GLY A 91 6.57 -2.56 16.76
CA GLY A 91 7.91 -2.15 17.17
C GLY A 91 8.43 -0.96 16.38
N GLY A 92 9.42 -0.28 16.95
CA GLY A 92 10.05 0.87 16.31
C GLY A 92 11.31 1.31 17.02
N GLU A 93 12.11 2.12 16.34
CA GLU A 93 13.35 2.68 16.85
C GLU A 93 13.06 3.76 17.91
N ASP A 94 13.83 3.74 19.01
CA ASP A 94 13.87 4.84 19.96
C ASP A 94 14.88 5.89 19.49
N PHE A 95 14.37 6.96 18.89
CA PHE A 95 15.20 8.04 18.35
C PHE A 95 15.90 8.85 19.45
N THR A 96 15.40 8.83 20.69
CA THR A 96 16.03 9.50 21.82
C THR A 96 17.37 8.88 22.21
N LEU A 97 17.60 7.63 21.79
CA LEU A 97 18.85 6.88 21.99
C LEU A 97 19.69 6.87 20.71
N LYS A 98 20.69 7.75 20.65
CA LYS A 98 21.66 7.86 19.52
C LYS A 98 21.01 8.02 18.14
N GLY A 99 19.87 8.76 18.07
CA GLY A 99 19.17 8.99 16.82
C GLY A 99 18.62 7.70 16.18
N GLY A 100 18.22 6.72 16.99
CA GLY A 100 17.68 5.44 16.52
C GLY A 100 18.70 4.54 15.80
N SER A 101 19.99 4.90 15.79
CA SER A 101 21.04 4.04 15.19
C SER A 101 21.12 2.72 15.96
N PRO A 102 21.01 1.56 15.27
CA PRO A 102 20.81 0.29 15.95
C PRO A 102 22.01 -0.11 16.83
N ASN A 103 21.76 -0.38 18.09
CA ASN A 103 22.68 -1.11 18.96
C ASN A 103 22.47 -2.63 18.80
N PRO A 104 23.39 -3.49 19.29
CA PRO A 104 23.27 -4.94 19.09
C PRO A 104 21.96 -5.55 19.61
N ALA A 105 21.46 -5.10 20.75
CA ALA A 105 20.20 -5.56 21.32
C ALA A 105 19.00 -5.05 20.52
N GLY A 106 18.99 -3.77 20.13
CA GLY A 106 17.96 -3.17 19.29
C GLY A 106 17.86 -3.84 17.92
N LEU A 107 19.01 -4.14 17.30
CA LEU A 107 19.04 -4.87 16.04
C LEU A 107 18.42 -6.27 16.17
N ARG A 108 18.75 -7.01 17.23
CA ARG A 108 18.12 -8.33 17.48
C ARG A 108 16.60 -8.20 17.68
N LYS A 109 16.13 -7.24 18.50
CA LYS A 109 14.71 -6.99 18.70
C LYS A 109 14.00 -6.66 17.39
N SER A 110 14.62 -5.85 16.52
CA SER A 110 14.00 -5.46 15.24
C SER A 110 13.84 -6.64 14.27
N VAL A 111 14.76 -7.60 14.23
CA VAL A 111 14.62 -8.85 13.47
C VAL A 111 13.60 -9.79 14.12
N TYR A 112 13.64 -9.86 15.46
CA TYR A 112 12.72 -10.73 16.21
C TYR A 112 11.26 -10.32 16.06
N ALA A 113 10.97 -9.04 15.78
CA ALA A 113 9.62 -8.56 15.49
C ALA A 113 8.98 -9.32 14.31
N GLU A 114 9.74 -9.59 13.25
CA GLU A 114 9.30 -10.36 12.09
C GLU A 114 9.01 -11.81 12.46
N GLN A 115 9.94 -12.42 13.22
CA GLN A 115 9.80 -13.80 13.69
C GLN A 115 8.58 -13.98 14.59
N LEU A 116 8.30 -13.02 15.50
CA LEU A 116 7.11 -13.04 16.34
C LEU A 116 5.82 -12.95 15.51
N ALA A 117 5.77 -12.06 14.53
CA ALA A 117 4.59 -11.92 13.67
C ALA A 117 4.31 -13.20 12.89
N LEU A 118 5.35 -13.85 12.35
CA LEU A 118 5.24 -15.14 11.67
C LEU A 118 4.83 -16.27 12.63
N GLN A 119 5.45 -16.33 13.81
CA GLN A 119 5.16 -17.35 14.82
C GLN A 119 3.71 -17.32 15.29
N PHE A 120 3.20 -16.11 15.56
CA PHE A 120 1.83 -15.94 16.07
C PHE A 120 0.81 -15.69 14.96
N LYS A 121 1.25 -15.56 13.69
CA LYS A 121 0.39 -15.31 12.52
C LYS A 121 -0.51 -14.10 12.70
N VAL A 122 0.07 -12.98 13.14
CA VAL A 122 -0.61 -11.71 13.39
C VAL A 122 0.06 -10.57 12.63
N PRO A 123 -0.67 -9.47 12.33
CA PRO A 123 -0.12 -8.32 11.63
C PRO A 123 1.12 -7.74 12.33
N LEU A 124 2.06 -7.25 11.53
CA LEU A 124 3.27 -6.56 11.95
C LEU A 124 3.15 -5.07 11.65
N ILE A 125 3.39 -4.24 12.67
CA ILE A 125 3.45 -2.79 12.54
C ILE A 125 4.85 -2.31 12.88
N ARG A 126 5.39 -1.39 12.06
CA ARG A 126 6.70 -0.81 12.26
C ARG A 126 6.61 0.71 12.22
N LEU A 127 7.05 1.34 13.30
CA LEU A 127 7.04 2.79 13.50
C LEU A 127 8.50 3.28 13.41
N HIS A 128 8.91 3.74 12.22
CA HIS A 128 10.29 4.04 11.93
C HIS A 128 10.65 5.50 12.18
N GLU A 129 11.68 5.70 12.98
CA GLU A 129 12.45 6.92 13.10
C GLU A 129 13.87 6.54 13.53
N GLY A 130 14.81 6.41 12.59
CA GLY A 130 16.14 5.95 12.94
C GLY A 130 17.17 6.04 11.83
N GLY A 131 18.39 6.32 12.23
CA GLY A 131 19.55 6.30 11.36
C GLY A 131 19.95 4.89 10.95
N GLY A 132 20.65 4.81 9.83
CA GLY A 132 21.35 3.59 9.42
C GLY A 132 22.55 3.29 10.31
N GLY A 133 23.31 2.27 9.94
CA GLY A 133 24.53 1.88 10.65
C GLY A 133 25.56 3.01 10.71
N SER A 134 26.20 3.17 11.86
CA SER A 134 27.30 4.12 12.06
C SER A 134 28.63 3.52 11.62
N VAL A 135 29.44 4.30 10.89
CA VAL A 135 30.83 3.91 10.50
C VAL A 135 31.75 3.80 11.71
N GLY A 136 31.43 4.50 12.80
CA GLY A 136 32.25 4.56 14.01
C GLY A 136 32.14 3.34 14.95
N GLY A 137 31.27 2.37 14.67
CA GLY A 137 30.95 1.29 15.60
C GLY A 137 30.43 1.82 16.94
N THR A 138 30.11 0.95 17.87
CA THR A 138 29.82 1.32 19.26
C THR A 138 31.12 1.55 20.03
N GLY A 139 31.80 2.61 19.76
CA GLY A 139 32.73 3.41 20.54
C GLY A 139 33.84 2.76 21.41
N GLN A 140 33.94 1.47 21.60
CA GLN A 140 34.96 0.89 22.52
C GLN A 140 35.83 -0.22 21.96
N GLU A 141 35.65 -0.67 20.72
CA GLU A 141 36.50 -1.73 20.19
C GLU A 141 37.47 -1.25 19.11
N LYS A 142 38.67 -0.80 19.53
CA LYS A 142 39.85 -0.61 18.68
C LYS A 142 40.43 -1.93 18.13
N LYS A 143 39.77 -3.06 18.33
CA LYS A 143 40.24 -4.36 17.83
C LYS A 143 39.65 -4.60 16.44
N ARG A 144 40.51 -5.01 15.49
CA ARG A 144 40.15 -5.48 14.16
C ARG A 144 39.26 -6.72 14.29
N ARG A 145 37.95 -6.53 14.39
CA ARG A 145 36.96 -7.60 14.28
C ARG A 145 36.20 -7.46 12.95
N PRO A 146 35.86 -8.57 12.30
CA PRO A 146 35.02 -8.52 11.11
C PRO A 146 33.69 -7.85 11.46
N LEU A 147 33.24 -6.92 10.60
CA LEU A 147 31.92 -6.31 10.72
C LEU A 147 30.91 -7.19 10.00
N GLY A 148 29.80 -7.43 10.66
CA GLY A 148 28.68 -8.20 10.11
C GLY A 148 28.70 -9.68 10.48
N GLU A 149 27.73 -10.39 9.97
CA GLU A 149 27.59 -11.84 10.15
C GLU A 149 28.27 -12.57 9.00
N PRO A 150 28.68 -13.84 9.20
CA PRO A 150 29.20 -14.66 8.11
C PRO A 150 28.20 -14.72 6.96
N VAL A 151 28.68 -14.57 5.72
CA VAL A 151 27.83 -14.55 4.51
C VAL A 151 27.06 -15.86 4.28
N PHE A 152 27.48 -16.94 4.91
CA PHE A 152 26.84 -18.25 4.88
C PHE A 152 25.82 -18.46 6.01
N SER A 153 25.67 -17.50 6.95
CA SER A 153 24.59 -17.55 7.93
C SER A 153 23.26 -17.16 7.29
N THR A 154 22.15 -17.63 7.88
CA THR A 154 20.82 -17.23 7.44
C THR A 154 20.67 -15.72 7.46
N SER A 155 20.33 -15.15 6.31
CA SER A 155 20.15 -13.70 6.17
C SER A 155 19.05 -13.19 7.09
N ARG A 156 19.28 -12.04 7.72
CA ARG A 156 18.27 -11.31 8.50
C ARG A 156 17.07 -10.84 7.66
N PHE A 157 17.19 -10.87 6.34
CA PHE A 157 16.12 -10.54 5.42
C PHE A 157 15.17 -11.70 5.12
N VAL A 158 15.50 -12.93 5.55
CA VAL A 158 14.60 -14.08 5.36
C VAL A 158 13.26 -13.86 6.06
N PRO A 159 13.19 -13.56 7.38
CA PRO A 159 11.90 -13.30 8.03
C PRO A 159 11.17 -12.10 7.43
N LEU A 160 11.90 -11.07 6.98
CA LEU A 160 11.32 -9.90 6.30
C LEU A 160 10.60 -10.31 5.01
N ALA A 161 11.24 -11.14 4.18
CA ALA A 161 10.63 -11.61 2.94
C ALA A 161 9.43 -12.54 3.20
N GLU A 162 9.53 -13.40 4.22
CA GLU A 162 8.47 -14.32 4.61
C GLU A 162 7.22 -13.59 5.13
N THR A 163 7.37 -12.49 5.89
CA THR A 163 6.22 -11.73 6.38
C THR A 163 5.33 -11.22 5.26
N LEU A 164 5.90 -10.82 4.11
CA LEU A 164 5.15 -10.32 2.96
C LEU A 164 4.22 -11.35 2.31
N GLY A 165 4.46 -12.63 2.56
CA GLY A 165 3.58 -13.71 2.07
C GLY A 165 2.58 -14.23 3.10
N HIS A 166 2.72 -13.84 4.36
CA HIS A 166 2.04 -14.54 5.44
C HIS A 166 1.20 -13.65 6.35
N VAL A 167 1.64 -12.44 6.63
CA VAL A 167 0.95 -11.53 7.55
C VAL A 167 0.89 -10.11 7.00
N PRO A 168 -0.16 -9.33 7.28
CA PRO A 168 -0.18 -7.91 6.95
C PRO A 168 0.98 -7.17 7.59
N VAL A 169 1.71 -6.38 6.82
CA VAL A 169 2.80 -5.51 7.29
C VAL A 169 2.44 -4.06 6.95
N ALA A 170 2.31 -3.24 7.98
CA ALA A 170 2.07 -1.80 7.85
C ALA A 170 3.20 -1.01 8.51
N THR A 171 3.65 0.07 7.87
CA THR A 171 4.82 0.82 8.31
C THR A 171 4.58 2.33 8.25
N ALA A 172 5.21 3.07 9.17
CA ALA A 172 5.21 4.54 9.13
C ALA A 172 6.63 5.10 9.22
N ALA A 173 6.94 6.10 8.41
CA ALA A 173 8.09 6.98 8.57
C ALA A 173 7.63 8.23 9.35
N LEU A 174 8.08 8.36 10.59
CA LEU A 174 7.65 9.41 11.53
C LEU A 174 8.77 10.43 11.82
N GLY A 175 9.82 10.38 11.03
CA GLY A 175 10.98 11.25 11.07
C GLY A 175 12.01 10.81 10.03
N PRO A 176 13.32 11.09 10.23
CA PRO A 176 14.36 10.60 9.33
C PRO A 176 14.54 9.08 9.49
N VAL A 177 14.48 8.37 8.37
CA VAL A 177 14.65 6.91 8.29
C VAL A 177 15.72 6.59 7.27
N ALA A 178 16.78 5.86 7.65
CA ALA A 178 17.87 5.55 6.74
C ALA A 178 18.40 4.12 6.90
N GLY A 179 18.98 3.55 5.84
CA GLY A 179 19.62 2.24 5.85
C GLY A 179 18.65 1.09 6.09
N LEU A 180 18.93 0.20 7.05
CA LEU A 180 18.11 -0.99 7.33
C LEU A 180 16.65 -0.64 7.74
N PRO A 181 16.38 0.36 8.58
CA PRO A 181 15.01 0.84 8.81
C PRO A 181 14.30 1.26 7.53
N ALA A 182 14.98 1.96 6.61
CA ALA A 182 14.38 2.35 5.33
C ALA A 182 14.04 1.14 4.44
N ALA A 183 14.92 0.12 4.40
CA ALA A 183 14.64 -1.11 3.68
C ALA A 183 13.42 -1.85 4.27
N ARG A 184 13.29 -1.87 5.61
CA ARG A 184 12.13 -2.45 6.29
C ARG A 184 10.84 -1.67 6.09
N LEU A 185 10.95 -0.35 6.00
CA LEU A 185 9.81 0.53 5.73
C LEU A 185 9.16 0.20 4.39
N VAL A 186 9.96 0.10 3.32
CA VAL A 186 9.43 -0.19 1.98
C VAL A 186 9.05 -1.66 1.77
N ALA A 187 9.59 -2.57 2.59
CA ALA A 187 9.20 -3.97 2.61
C ALA A 187 7.91 -4.16 3.43
N SER A 188 6.81 -3.61 2.94
CA SER A 188 5.51 -3.58 3.60
C SER A 188 4.38 -3.63 2.57
N HIS A 189 3.18 -3.97 3.03
CA HIS A 189 1.97 -3.94 2.22
C HIS A 189 1.38 -2.53 2.14
N PHE A 190 1.60 -1.74 3.19
CA PHE A 190 1.21 -0.34 3.26
C PHE A 190 2.27 0.46 4.01
N SER A 191 2.64 1.58 3.44
CA SER A 191 3.58 2.53 4.02
C SER A 191 3.02 3.95 4.01
N VAL A 192 3.22 4.65 5.12
CA VAL A 192 2.82 6.05 5.26
C VAL A 192 3.99 6.89 5.79
N MET A 193 4.08 8.15 5.37
CA MET A 193 5.06 9.07 5.93
C MET A 193 4.42 10.39 6.32
N THR A 194 4.93 11.01 7.39
CA THR A 194 4.53 12.37 7.77
C THR A 194 5.22 13.41 6.89
N GLU A 195 4.66 14.63 6.85
CA GLU A 195 5.22 15.73 6.03
C GLU A 195 6.69 16.05 6.35
N ASN A 196 7.09 15.89 7.62
CA ASN A 196 8.44 16.18 8.12
C ASN A 196 9.36 14.96 8.14
N ALA A 197 8.94 13.82 7.58
CA ALA A 197 9.75 12.62 7.47
C ALA A 197 10.64 12.65 6.21
N ALA A 198 11.71 11.87 6.26
CA ALA A 198 12.56 11.63 5.09
C ALA A 198 13.03 10.19 5.10
N VAL A 199 12.95 9.51 3.96
CA VAL A 199 13.41 8.14 3.77
C VAL A 199 14.65 8.17 2.89
N LEU A 200 15.75 7.62 3.36
CA LEU A 200 17.07 7.84 2.76
C LEU A 200 17.82 6.51 2.55
N ILE A 201 18.39 6.33 1.39
CA ILE A 201 19.39 5.28 1.14
C ILE A 201 20.64 5.64 1.92
N ALA A 202 21.08 6.90 1.80
CA ALA A 202 22.21 7.46 2.52
C ALA A 202 21.92 8.91 2.91
N GLY A 203 22.45 9.37 4.03
CA GLY A 203 22.23 10.74 4.50
C GLY A 203 22.89 11.80 3.60
N PRO A 204 22.43 13.08 3.66
CA PRO A 204 22.92 14.18 2.81
C PRO A 204 24.43 14.35 2.79
N GLN A 205 25.11 14.18 3.93
CA GLN A 205 26.57 14.29 4.01
C GLN A 205 27.31 13.22 3.20
N VAL A 206 26.75 12.02 3.12
CA VAL A 206 27.32 10.93 2.30
C VAL A 206 27.13 11.25 0.83
N VAL A 207 25.94 11.74 0.45
CA VAL A 207 25.63 12.17 -0.92
C VAL A 207 26.53 13.34 -1.35
N LYS A 208 26.68 14.35 -0.50
CA LYS A 208 27.60 15.48 -0.74
C LYS A 208 29.04 15.01 -0.97
N ARG A 209 29.51 14.09 -0.13
CA ARG A 209 30.88 13.54 -0.26
C ARG A 209 31.08 12.72 -1.53
N ALA A 210 30.08 11.91 -1.92
CA ALA A 210 30.19 10.98 -3.03
C ALA A 210 29.91 11.64 -4.39
N LEU A 211 28.94 12.56 -4.45
CA LEU A 211 28.40 13.10 -5.71
C LEU A 211 28.55 14.62 -5.84
N GLY A 212 28.98 15.32 -4.78
CA GLY A 212 29.09 16.79 -4.76
C GLY A 212 27.77 17.54 -4.61
N HIS A 213 26.63 16.81 -4.45
CA HIS A 213 25.31 17.43 -4.33
C HIS A 213 25.07 17.89 -2.89
N ASP A 214 24.80 19.16 -2.67
CA ASP A 214 24.47 19.73 -1.37
C ASP A 214 22.94 19.84 -1.26
N LEU A 215 22.31 18.83 -0.73
CA LEU A 215 20.86 18.67 -0.62
C LEU A 215 20.45 18.54 0.84
N THR A 216 19.26 19.05 1.15
CA THR A 216 18.58 18.74 2.42
C THR A 216 18.08 17.29 2.41
N LYS A 217 17.71 16.78 3.58
CA LYS A 217 17.10 15.43 3.67
C LYS A 217 15.73 15.37 3.01
N GLU A 218 14.99 16.49 3.04
CA GLU A 218 13.68 16.64 2.42
C GLU A 218 13.77 16.65 0.88
N GLU A 219 14.76 17.35 0.31
CA GLU A 219 15.01 17.34 -1.14
C GLU A 219 15.49 15.98 -1.62
N LEU A 220 16.25 15.27 -0.79
CA LEU A 220 16.79 13.96 -1.13
C LEU A 220 15.77 12.82 -1.00
N GLY A 221 14.95 12.84 0.04
CA GLY A 221 14.05 11.72 0.35
C GLY A 221 12.79 12.09 1.11
N GLY A 222 12.29 13.33 0.94
CA GLY A 222 11.02 13.77 1.50
C GLY A 222 9.79 13.28 0.71
N PRO A 223 8.59 13.65 1.16
CA PRO A 223 7.33 13.19 0.56
C PRO A 223 7.19 13.47 -0.92
N GLN A 224 7.74 14.60 -1.41
CA GLN A 224 7.66 14.98 -2.83
C GLN A 224 8.44 14.03 -3.75
N VAL A 225 9.42 13.33 -3.19
CA VAL A 225 10.21 12.31 -3.89
C VAL A 225 9.52 10.95 -3.80
N HIS A 226 9.25 10.47 -2.58
CA HIS A 226 8.87 9.08 -2.36
C HIS A 226 7.42 8.74 -2.68
N LEU A 227 6.51 9.69 -2.58
CA LEU A 227 5.12 9.48 -3.02
C LEU A 227 4.99 9.37 -4.55
N LYS A 228 5.91 10.01 -5.30
CA LYS A 228 5.92 9.92 -6.77
C LYS A 228 6.68 8.71 -7.28
N SER A 229 7.73 8.28 -6.55
CA SER A 229 8.50 7.08 -6.91
C SER A 229 7.81 5.77 -6.54
N GLY A 230 6.74 5.82 -5.72
CA GLY A 230 6.05 4.63 -5.22
C GLY A 230 6.77 3.91 -4.07
N ALA A 231 7.84 4.49 -3.53
CA ALA A 231 8.51 3.94 -2.36
C ALA A 231 7.63 4.03 -1.09
N ILE A 232 6.76 5.04 -1.03
CA ILE A 232 5.79 5.24 0.05
C ILE A 232 4.39 5.40 -0.57
N ASP A 233 3.40 4.75 0.05
CA ASP A 233 2.03 4.77 -0.45
C ASP A 233 1.31 6.08 -0.15
N ASN A 234 1.28 6.50 1.11
CA ASN A 234 0.45 7.63 1.54
C ASN A 234 1.22 8.68 2.34
N LEU A 235 0.72 9.90 2.29
CA LEU A 235 1.12 11.02 3.13
C LEU A 235 0.17 11.12 4.32
N ALA A 236 0.72 11.39 5.50
CA ALA A 236 -0.03 11.77 6.68
C ALA A 236 0.32 13.23 7.06
N LYS A 237 -0.68 13.98 7.49
CA LYS A 237 -0.51 15.37 7.95
C LYS A 237 0.34 15.46 9.22
N ASP A 238 0.21 14.47 10.10
CA ASP A 238 0.90 14.34 11.39
C ASP A 238 1.05 12.87 11.80
N GLU A 239 1.63 12.61 12.97
CA GLU A 239 1.84 11.25 13.46
C GLU A 239 0.52 10.54 13.82
N GLU A 240 -0.46 11.25 14.37
CA GLU A 240 -1.78 10.69 14.71
C GLU A 240 -2.50 10.21 13.43
N ASP A 241 -2.49 11.02 12.38
CA ASP A 241 -3.05 10.64 11.08
C ASP A 241 -2.32 9.42 10.48
N ALA A 242 -0.99 9.33 10.63
CA ALA A 242 -0.24 8.17 10.19
C ALA A 242 -0.67 6.89 10.92
N LEU A 243 -0.82 6.94 12.23
CA LEU A 243 -1.27 5.83 13.07
C LEU A 243 -2.72 5.43 12.73
N ASN A 244 -3.60 6.40 12.52
CA ASN A 244 -4.98 6.19 12.09
C ASN A 244 -5.06 5.54 10.71
N GLN A 245 -4.20 5.94 9.76
CA GLN A 245 -4.13 5.29 8.44
C GLN A 245 -3.67 3.83 8.55
N ILE A 246 -2.71 3.51 9.41
CA ILE A 246 -2.30 2.12 9.71
C ILE A 246 -3.46 1.31 10.28
N ALA A 247 -4.14 1.82 11.29
CA ALA A 247 -5.29 1.15 11.89
C ALA A 247 -6.41 0.92 10.86
N ARG A 248 -6.72 1.93 10.04
CA ARG A 248 -7.69 1.85 8.96
C ARG A 248 -7.29 0.81 7.91
N PHE A 249 -6.05 0.82 7.43
CA PHE A 249 -5.54 -0.19 6.50
C PHE A 249 -5.72 -1.61 7.04
N LEU A 250 -5.28 -1.86 8.27
CA LEU A 250 -5.41 -3.17 8.89
C LEU A 250 -6.87 -3.62 9.05
N SER A 251 -7.81 -2.68 9.23
CA SER A 251 -9.22 -3.02 9.40
C SER A 251 -9.83 -3.76 8.19
N TYR A 252 -9.27 -3.61 6.99
CA TYR A 252 -9.74 -4.29 5.78
C TYR A 252 -9.19 -5.71 5.62
N LEU A 253 -8.19 -6.11 6.41
CA LEU A 253 -7.40 -7.30 6.17
C LEU A 253 -7.72 -8.43 7.16
N PRO A 254 -7.46 -9.69 6.79
CA PRO A 254 -7.41 -10.78 7.75
C PRO A 254 -6.19 -10.63 8.67
N ASP A 255 -6.11 -11.46 9.72
CA ASP A 255 -4.93 -11.50 10.60
C ASP A 255 -3.69 -12.05 9.88
N ASN A 256 -3.90 -12.92 8.91
CA ASN A 256 -2.85 -13.61 8.16
C ASN A 256 -3.39 -14.22 6.86
N ALA A 257 -2.51 -14.77 6.03
CA ALA A 257 -2.84 -15.35 4.74
C ALA A 257 -3.63 -16.69 4.81
N TRP A 258 -3.84 -17.26 6.00
CA TRP A 258 -4.70 -18.44 6.21
C TRP A 258 -6.09 -18.08 6.74
N ALA A 259 -6.44 -16.79 6.72
CA ALA A 259 -7.74 -16.30 7.16
C ALA A 259 -8.34 -15.36 6.12
N ARG A 260 -9.65 -15.17 6.17
CA ARG A 260 -10.35 -14.18 5.36
C ARG A 260 -10.55 -12.90 6.13
N ALA A 261 -10.63 -11.79 5.41
CA ALA A 261 -11.01 -10.50 5.99
C ALA A 261 -12.41 -10.60 6.63
N PRO A 262 -12.57 -10.12 7.87
CA PRO A 262 -13.85 -10.21 8.55
C PRO A 262 -14.89 -9.31 7.85
N ARG A 263 -16.10 -9.83 7.68
CA ARG A 263 -17.26 -9.01 7.36
C ARG A 263 -17.64 -8.19 8.58
N ILE A 264 -17.86 -6.89 8.41
CA ILE A 264 -18.35 -6.02 9.47
C ILE A 264 -19.84 -5.70 9.27
N ALA A 265 -20.51 -5.27 10.33
CA ALA A 265 -21.86 -4.75 10.22
C ALA A 265 -21.89 -3.54 9.27
N CYS A 266 -22.87 -3.52 8.37
CA CYS A 266 -23.07 -2.45 7.40
C CYS A 266 -24.48 -1.92 7.54
N ASN A 267 -24.61 -0.61 7.79
CA ASN A 267 -25.90 0.08 7.87
C ASN A 267 -26.29 0.74 6.54
N ASP A 268 -25.39 0.75 5.56
CA ASP A 268 -25.66 1.28 4.22
C ASP A 268 -26.48 0.24 3.44
N PRO A 269 -27.70 0.60 2.95
CA PRO A 269 -28.57 -0.35 2.28
C PRO A 269 -27.86 -1.04 1.10
N VAL A 270 -28.01 -2.36 1.04
CA VAL A 270 -27.39 -3.16 -0.03
C VAL A 270 -27.96 -2.84 -1.40
N ASP A 271 -29.23 -2.49 -1.45
CA ASP A 271 -30.03 -2.14 -2.63
C ASP A 271 -30.03 -0.63 -2.94
N ARG A 272 -29.20 0.16 -2.27
CA ARG A 272 -29.07 1.59 -2.51
C ARG A 272 -28.68 1.86 -3.96
N CYS A 273 -29.57 2.57 -4.67
CA CYS A 273 -29.35 3.11 -6.00
C CYS A 273 -29.04 4.62 -5.90
N GLU A 274 -28.09 5.09 -6.69
CA GLU A 274 -27.60 6.48 -6.63
C GLU A 274 -27.94 7.24 -7.90
N ASP A 275 -28.89 8.16 -7.84
CA ASP A 275 -29.29 8.98 -8.99
C ASP A 275 -28.14 9.79 -9.60
N ALA A 276 -27.17 10.18 -8.79
CA ALA A 276 -25.97 10.88 -9.26
C ALA A 276 -25.18 10.08 -10.31
N LEU A 277 -25.27 8.75 -10.31
CA LEU A 277 -24.54 7.90 -11.26
C LEU A 277 -25.14 7.96 -12.68
N ALA A 278 -26.43 8.28 -12.84
CA ALA A 278 -27.09 8.30 -14.14
C ALA A 278 -26.40 9.24 -15.17
N ASN A 279 -25.86 10.37 -14.68
CA ASN A 279 -25.27 11.40 -15.54
C ASN A 279 -23.83 11.75 -15.14
N ILE A 280 -23.16 10.89 -14.35
CA ILE A 280 -21.81 11.17 -13.83
C ILE A 280 -20.74 11.07 -14.92
N VAL A 281 -20.99 10.26 -15.95
CA VAL A 281 -20.15 10.16 -17.15
C VAL A 281 -20.76 11.01 -18.24
N PRO A 282 -20.04 12.02 -18.79
CA PRO A 282 -20.53 12.85 -19.87
C PRO A 282 -20.81 12.03 -21.15
N THR A 283 -21.82 12.46 -21.91
CA THR A 283 -22.09 11.87 -23.25
C THR A 283 -21.00 12.21 -24.28
N ASP A 284 -20.35 13.36 -24.13
CA ASP A 284 -19.16 13.68 -24.90
C ASP A 284 -17.95 12.93 -24.31
N ARG A 285 -17.46 11.95 -25.06
CA ARG A 285 -16.34 11.06 -24.68
C ARG A 285 -15.02 11.79 -24.42
N ARG A 286 -14.88 13.05 -24.84
CA ARG A 286 -13.67 13.87 -24.62
C ARG A 286 -13.70 14.59 -23.27
N GLN A 287 -14.87 14.69 -22.64
CA GLN A 287 -15.00 15.32 -21.35
C GLN A 287 -14.55 14.36 -20.25
N PRO A 288 -13.63 14.78 -19.35
CA PRO A 288 -13.20 13.97 -18.24
C PRO A 288 -14.28 13.90 -17.15
N PHE A 289 -14.24 12.85 -16.35
CA PHE A 289 -15.09 12.63 -15.18
C PHE A 289 -14.28 12.14 -13.98
N GLN A 290 -14.88 12.13 -12.80
CA GLN A 290 -14.17 11.77 -11.57
C GLN A 290 -14.49 10.33 -11.16
N MET A 291 -13.66 9.38 -11.53
CA MET A 291 -13.83 7.96 -11.16
C MET A 291 -13.90 7.76 -9.64
N ARG A 292 -13.18 8.55 -8.85
CA ARG A 292 -13.26 8.49 -7.37
C ARG A 292 -14.67 8.76 -6.84
N LYS A 293 -15.43 9.65 -7.48
CA LYS A 293 -16.83 9.88 -7.11
C LYS A 293 -17.72 8.69 -7.45
N ILE A 294 -17.48 8.04 -8.59
CA ILE A 294 -18.19 6.81 -8.97
C ILE A 294 -17.95 5.74 -7.91
N ILE A 295 -16.68 5.49 -7.57
CA ILE A 295 -16.32 4.53 -6.52
C ILE A 295 -17.01 4.87 -5.19
N ALA A 296 -16.95 6.14 -4.77
CA ALA A 296 -17.55 6.59 -3.51
C ALA A 296 -19.08 6.40 -3.45
N HIS A 297 -19.78 6.50 -4.59
CA HIS A 297 -21.22 6.25 -4.66
C HIS A 297 -21.57 4.76 -4.58
N ILE A 298 -20.67 3.87 -4.96
CA ILE A 298 -20.93 2.42 -5.04
C ILE A 298 -20.56 1.68 -3.75
N VAL A 299 -19.41 1.99 -3.16
CA VAL A 299 -18.93 1.30 -1.95
C VAL A 299 -19.70 1.73 -0.71
N ASP A 300 -19.51 1.01 0.40
CA ASP A 300 -20.18 1.32 1.66
C ASP A 300 -19.82 2.71 2.16
N ARG A 301 -20.81 3.38 2.75
CA ARG A 301 -20.66 4.69 3.38
C ARG A 301 -21.38 4.79 4.71
N ASN A 302 -20.98 5.75 5.52
CA ASN A 302 -21.66 6.16 6.74
C ASN A 302 -21.86 7.69 6.68
N GLY A 303 -23.07 8.12 6.36
CA GLY A 303 -23.33 9.50 5.95
C GLY A 303 -22.50 9.85 4.70
N ASP A 304 -21.73 10.94 4.77
CA ASP A 304 -20.85 11.39 3.67
C ASP A 304 -19.50 10.66 3.64
N ALA A 305 -19.14 9.93 4.70
CA ALA A 305 -17.86 9.23 4.79
C ALA A 305 -17.92 7.92 4.02
N THR A 306 -17.07 7.80 3.01
CA THR A 306 -16.89 6.57 2.23
C THR A 306 -15.96 5.59 2.91
N SER A 307 -16.22 4.30 2.73
CA SER A 307 -15.28 3.25 3.12
C SER A 307 -14.04 3.19 2.21
N PHE A 308 -13.99 3.91 1.10
CA PHE A 308 -12.85 3.87 0.19
C PHE A 308 -11.58 4.45 0.84
N PHE A 309 -10.54 3.64 0.92
CA PHE A 309 -9.20 3.99 1.39
C PHE A 309 -8.22 3.90 0.22
N GLU A 310 -7.96 5.05 -0.42
CA GLU A 310 -7.05 5.13 -1.57
C GLU A 310 -5.60 4.92 -1.13
N MET A 311 -4.85 4.13 -1.90
CA MET A 311 -3.42 3.84 -1.69
C MET A 311 -2.61 4.33 -2.89
N SER A 312 -1.40 4.84 -2.62
CA SER A 312 -0.41 5.23 -3.65
C SER A 312 -0.93 6.26 -4.67
N ARG A 313 -1.74 7.21 -4.23
CA ARG A 313 -2.42 8.18 -5.14
C ARG A 313 -1.47 8.92 -6.07
N LYS A 314 -0.24 9.25 -5.63
CA LYS A 314 0.73 10.04 -6.41
C LYS A 314 1.63 9.18 -7.31
N PHE A 315 1.71 7.87 -7.08
CA PHE A 315 2.43 6.93 -7.92
C PHE A 315 1.49 6.34 -8.98
N GLY A 316 1.90 6.36 -10.25
CA GLY A 316 1.05 5.90 -11.35
C GLY A 316 -0.35 6.55 -11.33
N PRO A 317 -0.48 7.91 -11.39
CA PRO A 317 -1.71 8.61 -11.03
C PRO A 317 -2.88 8.35 -12.00
N SER A 318 -2.62 7.82 -13.20
CA SER A 318 -3.67 7.41 -14.12
C SER A 318 -4.44 6.15 -13.67
N LEU A 319 -3.96 5.47 -12.62
CA LEU A 319 -4.64 4.34 -12.02
C LEU A 319 -4.94 4.63 -10.54
N ILE A 320 -6.16 4.38 -10.14
CA ILE A 320 -6.64 4.41 -8.75
C ILE A 320 -6.52 3.00 -8.18
N THR A 321 -5.97 2.86 -6.98
CA THR A 321 -5.96 1.61 -6.22
C THR A 321 -6.32 1.91 -4.77
N GLY A 322 -7.01 1.01 -4.12
CA GLY A 322 -7.36 1.18 -2.71
C GLY A 322 -8.24 0.06 -2.18
N LEU A 323 -8.54 0.14 -0.92
CA LEU A 323 -9.41 -0.79 -0.22
C LEU A 323 -10.77 -0.14 0.03
N ALA A 324 -11.82 -0.94 0.02
CA ALA A 324 -13.15 -0.49 0.35
C ALA A 324 -13.96 -1.60 1.04
N ARG A 325 -15.19 -1.27 1.38
CA ARG A 325 -16.18 -2.27 1.79
C ARG A 325 -17.39 -2.20 0.87
N LEU A 326 -17.96 -3.36 0.61
CA LEU A 326 -19.24 -3.51 -0.09
C LEU A 326 -20.09 -4.51 0.70
N ASN A 327 -21.22 -4.05 1.22
CA ASN A 327 -22.09 -4.82 2.14
C ASN A 327 -21.31 -5.43 3.32
N GLY A 328 -20.37 -4.65 3.89
CA GLY A 328 -19.50 -5.03 4.99
C GLY A 328 -18.29 -5.90 4.62
N HIS A 329 -18.24 -6.48 3.43
CA HIS A 329 -17.09 -7.25 2.94
C HIS A 329 -15.95 -6.34 2.47
N ALA A 330 -14.72 -6.65 2.85
CA ALA A 330 -13.55 -5.95 2.35
C ALA A 330 -13.25 -6.36 0.90
N VAL A 331 -12.93 -5.37 0.07
CA VAL A 331 -12.62 -5.54 -1.35
C VAL A 331 -11.44 -4.67 -1.76
N GLY A 332 -10.64 -5.14 -2.71
CA GLY A 332 -9.71 -4.31 -3.46
C GLY A 332 -10.46 -3.55 -4.56
N VAL A 333 -10.09 -2.29 -4.77
CA VAL A 333 -10.69 -1.43 -5.80
C VAL A 333 -9.61 -0.95 -6.75
N ILE A 334 -9.88 -1.09 -8.04
CA ILE A 334 -9.05 -0.58 -9.14
C ILE A 334 -9.92 0.31 -10.04
N GLY A 335 -9.38 1.40 -10.56
CA GLY A 335 -10.08 2.23 -11.53
C GLY A 335 -9.13 3.15 -12.29
N ASN A 336 -9.48 3.51 -13.52
CA ASN A 336 -8.69 4.49 -14.27
C ASN A 336 -9.06 5.91 -13.82
N ASP A 337 -8.07 6.80 -13.79
CA ASP A 337 -8.26 8.23 -13.56
C ASP A 337 -7.98 9.00 -14.85
N CYS A 338 -9.03 9.33 -15.57
CA CYS A 338 -8.93 10.05 -16.84
C CYS A 338 -8.41 11.50 -16.69
N MET A 339 -8.29 12.02 -15.47
CA MET A 339 -7.66 13.32 -15.20
C MET A 339 -6.14 13.30 -15.43
N PHE A 340 -5.54 12.10 -15.49
CA PHE A 340 -4.11 11.92 -15.75
C PHE A 340 -3.94 11.04 -16.98
N TYR A 341 -3.29 11.58 -18.02
CA TYR A 341 -3.00 10.86 -19.26
C TYR A 341 -4.25 10.22 -19.90
N ALA A 342 -5.42 10.86 -19.74
CA ALA A 342 -6.72 10.33 -20.17
C ALA A 342 -7.06 8.92 -19.63
N GLY A 343 -6.44 8.50 -18.54
CA GLY A 343 -6.59 7.17 -17.96
C GLY A 343 -5.63 6.10 -18.51
N ALA A 344 -4.74 6.44 -19.44
CA ALA A 344 -3.87 5.47 -20.12
C ALA A 344 -2.93 4.75 -19.14
N MET A 345 -2.68 3.47 -19.40
CA MET A 345 -1.76 2.63 -18.64
C MET A 345 -0.31 3.05 -18.90
N THR A 346 0.29 3.76 -17.94
CA THR A 346 1.72 4.09 -17.94
C THR A 346 2.56 2.96 -17.32
N ALA A 347 3.89 2.99 -17.49
CA ALA A 347 4.80 2.05 -16.82
C ALA A 347 4.61 2.04 -15.30
N THR A 348 4.47 3.22 -14.68
CA THR A 348 4.24 3.34 -13.22
C THR A 348 2.85 2.90 -12.80
N ALA A 349 1.82 3.14 -13.63
CA ALA A 349 0.47 2.62 -13.37
C ALA A 349 0.44 1.09 -13.42
N ALA A 350 1.14 0.49 -14.39
CA ALA A 350 1.27 -0.96 -14.51
C ALA A 350 2.03 -1.59 -13.32
N GLN A 351 3.10 -0.96 -12.85
CA GLN A 351 3.83 -1.40 -11.65
C GLN A 351 2.94 -1.34 -10.41
N LYS A 352 2.18 -0.24 -10.24
CA LYS A 352 1.20 -0.07 -9.16
C LYS A 352 0.11 -1.14 -9.21
N LEU A 353 -0.45 -1.39 -10.39
CA LEU A 353 -1.48 -2.42 -10.58
C LEU A 353 -0.97 -3.79 -10.17
N ARG A 354 0.17 -4.21 -10.68
CA ARG A 354 0.78 -5.49 -10.34
C ARG A 354 0.95 -5.65 -8.83
N ARG A 355 1.58 -4.64 -8.18
CA ARG A 355 1.81 -4.67 -6.72
C ARG A 355 0.48 -4.80 -5.95
N PHE A 356 -0.55 -4.07 -6.38
CA PHE A 356 -1.86 -4.10 -5.72
C PHE A 356 -2.62 -5.42 -5.94
N VAL A 357 -2.53 -6.02 -7.12
CA VAL A 357 -3.13 -7.33 -7.40
C VAL A 357 -2.43 -8.44 -6.60
N ASP A 358 -1.09 -8.44 -6.56
CA ASP A 358 -0.33 -9.38 -5.74
C ASP A 358 -0.71 -9.26 -4.25
N PHE A 359 -0.92 -8.03 -3.77
CA PHE A 359 -1.42 -7.77 -2.42
C PHE A 359 -2.84 -8.32 -2.20
N CYS A 360 -3.79 -8.07 -3.10
CA CYS A 360 -5.15 -8.62 -3.00
C CYS A 360 -5.14 -10.15 -2.98
N ASN A 361 -4.31 -10.77 -3.80
CA ASN A 361 -4.13 -12.23 -3.81
C ASN A 361 -3.58 -12.75 -2.49
N SER A 362 -2.59 -12.08 -1.89
CA SER A 362 -1.96 -12.50 -0.63
C SER A 362 -2.96 -12.56 0.53
N PHE A 363 -3.99 -11.71 0.50
CA PHE A 363 -5.00 -11.62 1.56
C PHE A 363 -6.42 -11.97 1.12
N HIS A 364 -6.56 -12.64 -0.02
CA HIS A 364 -7.84 -13.18 -0.52
C HIS A 364 -8.95 -12.12 -0.68
N LEU A 365 -8.58 -10.90 -1.05
CA LEU A 365 -9.52 -9.80 -1.23
C LEU A 365 -10.14 -9.85 -2.63
N PRO A 366 -11.46 -9.98 -2.78
CA PRO A 366 -12.13 -9.81 -4.07
C PRO A 366 -11.82 -8.45 -4.67
N VAL A 367 -11.72 -8.36 -5.99
CA VAL A 367 -11.38 -7.13 -6.70
C VAL A 367 -12.59 -6.58 -7.47
N LEU A 368 -12.84 -5.29 -7.30
CA LEU A 368 -13.75 -4.49 -8.10
C LEU A 368 -12.94 -3.59 -9.03
N SER A 369 -13.08 -3.76 -10.34
CA SER A 369 -12.38 -2.97 -11.34
C SER A 369 -13.35 -2.06 -12.10
N PHE A 370 -13.15 -0.73 -12.02
CA PHE A 370 -13.91 0.29 -12.72
C PHE A 370 -13.13 0.76 -13.94
N VAL A 371 -13.59 0.33 -15.13
CA VAL A 371 -12.79 0.36 -16.34
C VAL A 371 -13.07 1.61 -17.19
N ASP A 372 -12.03 2.41 -17.41
CA ASP A 372 -11.95 3.50 -18.40
C ASP A 372 -10.55 3.51 -19.02
N GLU A 373 -10.16 2.38 -19.66
CA GLU A 373 -8.80 2.14 -20.18
C GLU A 373 -8.72 2.45 -21.67
N PRO A 374 -8.10 3.57 -22.07
CA PRO A 374 -7.94 3.92 -23.50
C PRO A 374 -6.83 3.14 -24.20
N GLY A 375 -5.96 2.46 -23.44
CA GLY A 375 -4.81 1.75 -23.95
C GLY A 375 -3.53 2.06 -23.19
N PHE A 376 -2.43 1.42 -23.58
CA PHE A 376 -1.12 1.80 -23.06
C PHE A 376 -0.75 3.23 -23.47
N MET A 377 -0.07 3.94 -22.59
CA MET A 377 0.53 5.23 -22.91
C MET A 377 1.56 5.03 -24.03
N ILE A 378 1.52 5.90 -25.03
CA ILE A 378 2.35 5.85 -26.24
C ILE A 378 3.40 6.97 -26.24
N GLY A 379 4.38 6.86 -27.10
CA GLY A 379 5.41 7.87 -27.33
C GLY A 379 6.79 7.48 -26.79
N PRO A 380 7.84 8.26 -27.16
CA PRO A 380 9.23 7.90 -26.88
C PRO A 380 9.51 7.69 -25.37
N ASP A 381 8.96 8.52 -24.50
CA ASP A 381 9.15 8.40 -23.04
C ASP A 381 8.51 7.10 -22.50
N SER A 382 7.36 6.70 -23.04
CA SER A 382 6.70 5.45 -22.66
C SER A 382 7.48 4.23 -23.12
N GLU A 383 8.03 4.26 -24.33
CA GLU A 383 8.89 3.20 -24.84
C GLU A 383 10.17 3.10 -23.98
N ALA A 384 10.82 4.23 -23.69
CA ALA A 384 12.02 4.29 -22.85
C ALA A 384 11.75 3.81 -21.41
N ALA A 385 10.56 4.06 -20.88
CA ALA A 385 10.13 3.58 -19.55
C ALA A 385 9.79 2.08 -19.53
N GLY A 386 9.80 1.39 -20.66
CA GLY A 386 9.47 -0.03 -20.77
C GLY A 386 8.00 -0.34 -20.47
N THR A 387 7.09 0.54 -20.89
CA THR A 387 5.65 0.42 -20.60
C THR A 387 5.08 -0.92 -21.05
N ILE A 388 5.50 -1.45 -22.21
CA ILE A 388 5.03 -2.75 -22.67
C ILE A 388 5.44 -3.91 -21.75
N ARG A 389 6.66 -3.89 -21.20
CA ARG A 389 7.12 -4.92 -20.24
C ARG A 389 6.34 -4.84 -18.93
N HIS A 390 6.21 -3.65 -18.36
CA HIS A 390 5.48 -3.45 -17.11
C HIS A 390 3.99 -3.74 -17.27
N GLY A 391 3.40 -3.34 -18.40
CA GLY A 391 2.02 -3.64 -18.76
C GLY A 391 1.75 -5.13 -18.89
N THR A 392 2.60 -5.85 -19.61
CA THR A 392 2.48 -7.32 -19.72
C THR A 392 2.64 -8.02 -18.38
N ALA A 393 3.54 -7.52 -17.50
CA ALA A 393 3.70 -8.06 -16.15
C ALA A 393 2.45 -7.82 -15.29
N ALA A 394 1.80 -6.66 -15.42
CA ALA A 394 0.55 -6.36 -14.74
C ALA A 394 -0.60 -7.25 -15.25
N ILE A 395 -0.75 -7.39 -16.57
CA ILE A 395 -1.74 -8.31 -17.17
C ILE A 395 -1.52 -9.74 -16.68
N SER A 396 -0.27 -10.20 -16.63
CA SER A 396 0.06 -11.54 -16.14
C SER A 396 -0.34 -11.73 -14.66
N ALA A 397 -0.09 -10.72 -13.80
CA ALA A 397 -0.52 -10.77 -12.41
C ALA A 397 -2.05 -10.83 -12.26
N VAL A 398 -2.77 -10.05 -13.07
CA VAL A 398 -4.24 -10.06 -13.11
C VAL A 398 -4.76 -11.44 -13.55
N LEU A 399 -4.24 -11.99 -14.65
CA LEU A 399 -4.68 -13.28 -15.18
C LEU A 399 -4.27 -14.50 -14.31
N GLN A 400 -3.27 -14.35 -13.46
CA GLN A 400 -2.86 -15.35 -12.47
C GLN A 400 -3.60 -15.17 -11.13
N SER A 401 -4.47 -14.18 -11.02
CA SER A 401 -5.25 -13.91 -9.81
C SER A 401 -6.15 -15.10 -9.46
N ARG A 402 -6.27 -15.38 -8.17
CA ARG A 402 -7.16 -16.43 -7.62
C ARG A 402 -8.33 -15.85 -6.83
N VAL A 403 -8.37 -14.53 -6.65
CA VAL A 403 -9.48 -13.88 -5.95
C VAL A 403 -10.64 -13.62 -6.91
N PRO A 404 -11.88 -13.61 -6.41
CA PRO A 404 -13.03 -13.22 -7.20
C PRO A 404 -12.86 -11.84 -7.81
N TRP A 405 -13.32 -11.67 -9.04
CA TRP A 405 -13.12 -10.43 -9.80
C TRP A 405 -14.41 -9.98 -10.45
N ALA A 406 -14.79 -8.72 -10.23
CA ALA A 406 -15.86 -8.06 -10.97
C ALA A 406 -15.34 -6.81 -11.65
N SER A 407 -15.76 -6.59 -12.91
CA SER A 407 -15.39 -5.43 -13.70
C SER A 407 -16.64 -4.67 -14.12
N VAL A 408 -16.64 -3.37 -13.88
CA VAL A 408 -17.66 -2.45 -14.35
C VAL A 408 -17.05 -1.61 -15.47
N GLN A 409 -17.45 -1.85 -16.70
CA GLN A 409 -17.01 -1.07 -17.83
C GLN A 409 -17.77 0.27 -17.84
N VAL A 410 -17.11 1.30 -17.31
CA VAL A 410 -17.68 2.65 -17.15
C VAL A 410 -17.64 3.43 -18.46
N GLN A 411 -16.49 3.43 -19.15
CA GLN A 411 -16.35 4.07 -20.45
C GLN A 411 -15.44 3.25 -21.38
N LYS A 412 -14.17 3.60 -21.54
CA LYS A 412 -13.23 2.99 -22.49
C LYS A 412 -12.72 1.62 -22.01
N ALA A 413 -12.57 0.67 -22.96
CA ALA A 413 -11.84 -0.57 -22.76
C ALA A 413 -11.18 -0.97 -24.09
N PHE A 414 -10.00 -0.41 -24.36
CA PHE A 414 -9.35 -0.55 -25.67
C PHE A 414 -8.01 -1.27 -25.60
N GLY A 415 -7.77 -2.05 -26.65
CA GLY A 415 -6.48 -2.71 -26.92
C GLY A 415 -6.07 -3.71 -25.84
N VAL A 416 -4.77 -4.02 -25.85
CA VAL A 416 -4.20 -5.04 -24.93
C VAL A 416 -4.23 -4.57 -23.48
N ALA A 417 -4.07 -3.27 -23.22
CA ALA A 417 -4.07 -2.72 -21.85
C ALA A 417 -5.38 -3.01 -21.11
N ALA A 418 -6.51 -3.04 -21.81
CA ALA A 418 -7.80 -3.35 -21.20
C ALA A 418 -7.84 -4.73 -20.53
N GLN A 419 -7.00 -5.70 -20.97
CA GLN A 419 -6.90 -7.02 -20.32
C GLN A 419 -6.44 -6.94 -18.86
N ALA A 420 -5.78 -5.86 -18.47
CA ALA A 420 -5.35 -5.62 -17.10
C ALA A 420 -6.52 -5.31 -16.13
N HIS A 421 -7.74 -5.18 -16.63
CA HIS A 421 -8.94 -4.91 -15.83
C HIS A 421 -9.87 -6.11 -15.68
N PHE A 422 -9.58 -7.21 -16.37
CA PHE A 422 -10.43 -8.41 -16.36
C PHE A 422 -9.63 -9.60 -15.82
N GLY A 423 -10.02 -10.08 -14.64
CA GLY A 423 -9.44 -11.27 -14.03
C GLY A 423 -9.71 -12.55 -14.86
N PRO A 424 -9.20 -13.71 -14.42
CA PRO A 424 -9.31 -14.95 -15.20
C PRO A 424 -10.74 -15.45 -15.41
N ALA A 425 -11.67 -15.09 -14.51
CA ALA A 425 -13.09 -15.41 -14.61
C ALA A 425 -13.93 -14.23 -14.07
N PRO A 426 -13.90 -13.06 -14.74
CA PRO A 426 -14.51 -11.86 -14.21
C PRO A 426 -16.03 -11.87 -14.39
N TYR A 427 -16.76 -11.31 -13.41
CA TYR A 427 -18.15 -10.88 -13.62
C TYR A 427 -18.13 -9.49 -14.24
N VAL A 428 -18.64 -9.33 -15.45
CA VAL A 428 -18.53 -8.10 -16.24
C VAL A 428 -19.87 -7.41 -16.40
N LEU A 429 -19.99 -6.22 -15.86
CA LEU A 429 -21.11 -5.29 -16.07
C LEU A 429 -20.66 -4.16 -17.01
N SER A 430 -21.58 -3.66 -17.81
CA SER A 430 -21.31 -2.56 -18.73
C SER A 430 -22.34 -1.44 -18.56
N TRP A 431 -21.85 -0.20 -18.53
CA TRP A 431 -22.72 0.97 -18.56
C TRP A 431 -23.07 1.34 -20.01
N PRO A 432 -24.16 2.10 -20.26
CA PRO A 432 -24.50 2.59 -21.59
C PRO A 432 -23.41 3.47 -22.23
N SER A 433 -22.57 4.12 -21.41
CA SER A 433 -21.42 4.93 -21.83
C SER A 433 -20.20 4.13 -22.27
N ALA A 434 -20.22 2.80 -22.11
CA ALA A 434 -19.10 1.93 -22.40
C ALA A 434 -18.80 1.83 -23.92
N ALA A 435 -17.52 1.77 -24.24
CA ALA A 435 -17.04 1.51 -25.60
C ALA A 435 -15.82 0.61 -25.57
N SER A 436 -15.73 -0.34 -26.50
CA SER A 436 -14.64 -1.32 -26.54
C SER A 436 -14.21 -1.63 -27.97
N GLY A 437 -12.95 -1.97 -28.12
CA GLY A 437 -12.39 -2.35 -29.42
C GLY A 437 -10.88 -2.45 -29.43
N ALA A 438 -10.29 -2.61 -30.58
CA ALA A 438 -8.84 -2.63 -30.76
C ALA A 438 -8.21 -1.25 -30.51
N LEU A 439 -8.86 -0.19 -31.03
CA LEU A 439 -8.42 1.20 -30.93
C LEU A 439 -9.63 2.11 -30.69
N PRO A 440 -9.46 3.24 -30.00
CA PRO A 440 -10.48 4.29 -29.93
C PRO A 440 -10.85 4.78 -31.33
N VAL A 441 -12.10 5.27 -31.49
CA VAL A 441 -12.68 5.71 -32.76
C VAL A 441 -11.76 6.72 -33.47
N GLU A 442 -11.35 7.76 -32.76
CA GLU A 442 -10.62 8.90 -33.30
C GLU A 442 -9.24 8.49 -33.88
N GLY A 443 -8.53 7.61 -33.20
CA GLY A 443 -7.24 7.09 -33.67
C GLY A 443 -7.40 5.94 -34.67
N GLY A 444 -8.40 5.08 -34.48
CA GLY A 444 -8.64 3.90 -35.30
C GLY A 444 -9.02 4.24 -36.73
N VAL A 445 -9.95 5.17 -36.93
CA VAL A 445 -10.43 5.60 -38.25
C VAL A 445 -9.33 6.30 -39.03
N ALA A 446 -8.63 7.26 -38.41
CA ALA A 446 -7.56 8.02 -39.06
C ALA A 446 -6.41 7.12 -39.57
N VAL A 447 -6.12 6.02 -38.88
CA VAL A 447 -5.06 5.08 -39.30
C VAL A 447 -5.58 4.03 -40.27
N ALA A 448 -6.70 3.37 -39.98
CA ALA A 448 -7.22 2.26 -40.76
C ALA A 448 -7.74 2.70 -42.15
N PHE A 449 -8.32 3.88 -42.24
CA PHE A 449 -8.99 4.40 -43.44
C PHE A 449 -8.27 5.61 -44.05
N ALA A 450 -7.00 5.87 -43.72
CA ALA A 450 -6.24 7.04 -44.17
C ALA A 450 -6.29 7.26 -45.70
N ARG A 451 -6.15 6.19 -46.49
CA ARG A 451 -6.20 6.27 -47.98
C ARG A 451 -7.59 6.57 -48.49
N GLU A 452 -8.61 5.97 -47.90
CA GLU A 452 -10.01 6.17 -48.28
C GLU A 452 -10.48 7.59 -47.97
N ILE A 453 -10.13 8.09 -46.78
CA ILE A 453 -10.41 9.47 -46.40
C ILE A 453 -9.75 10.46 -47.34
N ALA A 454 -8.46 10.25 -47.67
CA ALA A 454 -7.72 11.14 -48.55
C ALA A 454 -8.24 11.13 -50.00
N ALA A 455 -8.86 10.04 -50.45
CA ALA A 455 -9.41 9.90 -51.80
C ALA A 455 -10.87 10.38 -51.92
N ALA A 456 -11.54 10.70 -50.80
CA ALA A 456 -12.93 11.12 -50.82
C ALA A 456 -13.09 12.57 -51.31
N PRO A 457 -14.20 12.90 -52.01
CA PRO A 457 -14.49 14.26 -52.43
C PRO A 457 -14.56 15.28 -51.28
N ASP A 458 -15.03 14.84 -50.10
CA ASP A 458 -14.98 15.57 -48.85
C ASP A 458 -14.35 14.66 -47.76
N PRO A 459 -13.03 14.79 -47.52
CA PRO A 459 -12.33 13.97 -46.55
C PRO A 459 -12.89 14.09 -45.14
N ALA A 460 -13.34 15.29 -44.71
CA ALA A 460 -13.87 15.52 -43.36
C ALA A 460 -15.23 14.83 -43.17
N ALA A 461 -16.12 14.93 -44.16
CA ALA A 461 -17.41 14.24 -44.09
C ALA A 461 -17.22 12.70 -44.11
N ARG A 462 -16.29 12.18 -44.93
CA ARG A 462 -16.01 10.74 -44.98
C ARG A 462 -15.40 10.23 -43.67
N GLN A 463 -14.47 10.97 -43.08
CA GLN A 463 -13.90 10.63 -41.78
C GLN A 463 -15.01 10.54 -40.70
N LYS A 464 -15.87 11.52 -40.64
CA LYS A 464 -16.98 11.54 -39.67
C LYS A 464 -17.95 10.36 -39.89
N GLU A 465 -18.29 10.03 -41.12
CA GLU A 465 -19.16 8.87 -41.43
C GLU A 465 -18.52 7.56 -40.92
N LEU A 466 -17.22 7.37 -41.14
CA LEU A 466 -16.46 6.21 -40.66
C LEU A 466 -16.34 6.18 -39.14
N GLU A 467 -16.17 7.34 -38.51
CA GLU A 467 -16.16 7.47 -37.04
C GLU A 467 -17.51 7.09 -36.43
N ASP A 468 -18.62 7.57 -37.03
CA ASP A 468 -19.99 7.24 -36.58
C ASP A 468 -20.30 5.75 -36.73
N MET A 469 -19.88 5.15 -37.85
CA MET A 469 -20.03 3.71 -38.11
C MET A 469 -19.23 2.86 -37.12
N LEU A 470 -17.96 3.22 -36.85
CA LEU A 470 -17.12 2.52 -35.89
C LEU A 470 -17.64 2.69 -34.47
N ALA A 471 -18.09 3.89 -34.11
CA ALA A 471 -18.69 4.17 -32.79
C ALA A 471 -19.92 3.28 -32.51
N ALA A 472 -20.77 3.06 -33.51
CA ALA A 472 -21.92 2.17 -33.36
C ALA A 472 -21.50 0.73 -33.07
N SER A 473 -20.45 0.23 -33.73
CA SER A 473 -19.92 -1.12 -33.51
C SER A 473 -19.21 -1.29 -32.16
N GLN A 474 -18.68 -0.21 -31.59
CA GLN A 474 -18.00 -0.20 -30.29
C GLN A 474 -18.96 -0.06 -29.11
N SER A 475 -20.25 0.18 -29.37
CA SER A 475 -21.31 0.29 -28.36
C SER A 475 -21.43 -0.99 -27.52
N PRO A 476 -21.87 -0.91 -26.23
CA PRO A 476 -22.05 -2.07 -25.39
C PRO A 476 -23.20 -2.98 -25.83
N PHE A 477 -24.21 -2.47 -26.58
CA PHE A 477 -25.41 -3.22 -26.95
C PHE A 477 -25.10 -4.45 -27.82
N PRO A 478 -24.38 -4.37 -28.94
CA PRO A 478 -24.01 -5.56 -29.73
C PRO A 478 -23.22 -6.60 -28.92
N ARG A 479 -22.45 -6.15 -27.95
CA ARG A 479 -21.67 -7.04 -27.08
C ARG A 479 -22.56 -7.80 -26.10
N ALA A 480 -23.59 -7.16 -25.57
CA ALA A 480 -24.56 -7.83 -24.70
C ALA A 480 -25.44 -8.80 -25.47
N GLU A 481 -25.87 -8.42 -26.67
CA GLU A 481 -26.61 -9.29 -27.61
C GLU A 481 -25.86 -10.58 -27.92
N GLY A 482 -24.53 -10.48 -28.07
CA GLY A 482 -23.62 -11.63 -28.25
C GLY A 482 -23.11 -12.28 -26.97
N LEU A 483 -23.64 -11.92 -25.78
CA LEU A 483 -23.17 -12.37 -24.46
C LEU A 483 -21.65 -12.19 -24.26
N SER A 484 -21.08 -11.12 -24.82
CA SER A 484 -19.67 -10.75 -24.62
C SER A 484 -19.44 -9.93 -23.35
N VAL A 485 -20.50 -9.50 -22.68
CA VAL A 485 -20.57 -8.99 -21.30
C VAL A 485 -21.77 -9.66 -20.62
N HIS A 486 -21.75 -9.76 -19.30
CA HIS A 486 -22.83 -10.45 -18.61
C HIS A 486 -24.13 -9.63 -18.63
N GLU A 487 -24.03 -8.31 -18.48
CA GLU A 487 -25.21 -7.45 -18.46
C GLU A 487 -24.84 -5.99 -18.79
N ILE A 488 -25.73 -5.29 -19.52
CA ILE A 488 -25.73 -3.82 -19.54
C ILE A 488 -26.69 -3.39 -18.45
N ILE A 489 -26.24 -2.49 -17.58
CA ILE A 489 -27.01 -2.03 -16.42
C ILE A 489 -27.25 -0.52 -16.44
N ASP A 490 -28.31 -0.08 -15.78
CA ASP A 490 -28.41 1.30 -15.34
C ASP A 490 -27.26 1.60 -14.36
N PRO A 491 -26.47 2.67 -14.56
CA PRO A 491 -25.38 3.00 -13.65
C PRO A 491 -25.80 3.08 -12.18
N ARG A 492 -27.03 3.46 -11.90
CA ARG A 492 -27.61 3.54 -10.55
C ARG A 492 -27.68 2.19 -9.83
N GLU A 493 -27.82 1.09 -10.58
CA GLU A 493 -27.96 -0.27 -10.07
C GLU A 493 -26.59 -0.95 -9.82
N THR A 494 -25.48 -0.25 -10.03
CA THR A 494 -24.13 -0.86 -9.93
C THR A 494 -23.86 -1.46 -8.55
N ARG A 495 -24.23 -0.75 -7.46
CA ARG A 495 -24.05 -1.26 -6.10
C ARG A 495 -24.83 -2.55 -5.82
N PRO A 496 -26.15 -2.62 -6.00
CA PRO A 496 -26.90 -3.85 -5.73
C PRO A 496 -26.43 -5.04 -6.58
N LYS A 497 -26.08 -4.83 -7.86
CA LYS A 497 -25.57 -5.89 -8.73
C LYS A 497 -24.22 -6.43 -8.26
N LEU A 498 -23.29 -5.54 -7.91
CA LEU A 498 -21.98 -5.95 -7.36
C LEU A 498 -22.11 -6.61 -5.98
N ALA A 499 -23.00 -6.14 -5.12
CA ALA A 499 -23.23 -6.75 -3.82
C ALA A 499 -23.80 -8.17 -3.95
N ALA A 500 -24.77 -8.38 -4.83
CA ALA A 500 -25.32 -9.71 -5.11
C ALA A 500 -24.24 -10.67 -5.67
N TRP A 501 -23.42 -10.21 -6.61
CA TRP A 501 -22.27 -10.99 -7.09
C TRP A 501 -21.30 -11.32 -5.96
N LEU A 502 -20.97 -10.36 -5.09
CA LEU A 502 -19.97 -10.54 -4.04
C LEU A 502 -20.42 -11.59 -3.01
N GLU A 503 -21.70 -11.65 -2.64
CA GLU A 503 -22.24 -12.68 -1.77
C GLU A 503 -22.05 -14.09 -2.36
N LEU A 504 -22.34 -14.26 -3.65
CA LEU A 504 -22.12 -15.54 -4.35
C LEU A 504 -20.63 -15.88 -4.41
N ALA A 505 -19.78 -14.88 -4.73
CA ALA A 505 -18.35 -15.07 -4.85
C ALA A 505 -17.70 -15.45 -3.51
N GLN A 506 -18.16 -14.87 -2.41
CA GLN A 506 -17.69 -15.20 -1.07
C GLN A 506 -18.14 -16.61 -0.65
N ALA A 507 -19.37 -17.00 -0.95
CA ALA A 507 -19.89 -18.34 -0.64
C ALA A 507 -19.17 -19.45 -1.42
N ALA A 508 -18.66 -19.15 -2.61
CA ALA A 508 -17.98 -20.12 -3.47
C ALA A 508 -16.50 -20.33 -3.10
N GLN A 509 -15.94 -19.49 -2.23
CA GLN A 509 -14.53 -19.63 -1.85
C GLN A 509 -14.32 -20.78 -0.86
N THR A 510 -13.19 -21.50 -1.02
CA THR A 510 -12.80 -22.59 -0.12
C THR A 510 -12.33 -22.08 1.24
N ASP A 511 -12.72 -22.71 2.33
CA ASP A 511 -12.24 -22.45 3.69
C ASP A 511 -11.53 -23.69 4.28
N PRO A 512 -10.39 -23.49 4.97
CA PRO A 512 -9.61 -22.26 5.08
C PRO A 512 -8.91 -21.90 3.77
N PRO A 513 -8.61 -20.61 3.52
CA PRO A 513 -7.81 -20.21 2.38
C PRO A 513 -6.35 -20.64 2.56
N GLU A 514 -5.65 -20.83 1.44
CA GLU A 514 -4.22 -21.15 1.44
C GLU A 514 -3.40 -19.92 1.01
N PRO A 515 -2.20 -19.72 1.58
CA PRO A 515 -1.29 -18.65 1.15
C PRO A 515 -1.01 -18.76 -0.35
N PHE A 516 -0.96 -17.60 -1.01
CA PHE A 516 -0.65 -17.52 -2.43
C PHE A 516 0.86 -17.68 -2.66
N MET A 517 1.25 -18.48 -3.66
CA MET A 517 2.66 -18.76 -3.95
C MET A 517 3.43 -17.52 -4.43
N THR A 518 2.75 -16.62 -5.18
CA THR A 518 3.32 -15.38 -5.70
C THR A 518 2.91 -14.24 -4.78
N THR A 519 3.83 -13.78 -3.95
CA THR A 519 3.55 -12.73 -2.98
C THR A 519 3.93 -11.35 -3.51
N MET A 520 3.36 -10.31 -2.91
CA MET A 520 3.75 -8.94 -3.18
C MET A 520 5.24 -8.73 -2.87
N ARG A 521 5.93 -8.04 -3.78
CA ARG A 521 7.31 -7.59 -3.60
C ARG A 521 7.32 -6.07 -3.45
N PRO A 522 8.26 -5.52 -2.68
CA PRO A 522 8.43 -4.08 -2.53
C PRO A 522 8.63 -3.35 -3.84
#